data_2f92351ca3fc3bd8b2197691345392db
#
_entry.id   2f92351ca3fc3bd8b2197691345392db
#
_cell.length_a   1.000
_cell.length_b   1.000
_cell.length_c   1.000
_cell.angle_alpha   90.00
_cell.angle_beta   90.00
_cell.angle_gamma   90.00
#
_symmetry.space_group_name_H-M   'P 1'
#
loop_
_entity.id
_entity.type
_entity.pdbx_description
1 polymer ?
#
loop_
_entity_poly.entity_id
_entity_poly.type
_entity_poly.pdbx_seq_one_letter_code
_entity_poly.pdbx_strand_id
1 'polypeptide(L)'
;MKICLIIPTLNEEKNIIKLFNNIKKTKIKLNILFVDDNSSDQTQKLIIFLKNKYNYIDYLFRKKKIGIGSAHKDGIKLCYKKKYDLIITMDADGTHDPKYLKKMITKATTYDYIITSRYKRKNLLVDWPLFRKMLTYARHFLVKIFLGMSYDASGAYRCFFTKKIKLKDIMAAKNNDYAFFWELTYIIKNKNYSIHEIPVQLVYRKLGKSKMKIRHIFFSLLYLYKIFSSKN
;
A
#
# COMPACT_ATOMS: atom_id res chain seq x y z
N MET A 1 14.75 -0.93 -17.02
CA MET A 1 13.47 -0.71 -16.31
C MET A 1 13.78 -0.07 -14.96
N LYS A 2 13.23 1.10 -14.71
CA LYS A 2 13.42 1.88 -13.49
C LYS A 2 12.26 1.63 -12.52
N ILE A 3 12.55 0.88 -11.45
CA ILE A 3 11.53 0.45 -10.46
C ILE A 3 11.61 1.34 -9.23
N CYS A 4 10.45 1.76 -8.70
CA CYS A 4 10.36 2.45 -7.41
C CYS A 4 9.46 1.67 -6.44
N LEU A 5 9.98 1.39 -5.26
CA LEU A 5 9.23 0.88 -4.12
C LEU A 5 8.90 2.05 -3.19
N ILE A 6 7.62 2.41 -3.11
CA ILE A 6 7.13 3.48 -2.23
C ILE A 6 6.76 2.86 -0.87
N ILE A 7 7.31 3.42 0.19
CA ILE A 7 7.08 2.99 1.57
C ILE A 7 6.63 4.18 2.41
N PRO A 8 5.32 4.36 2.63
CA PRO A 8 4.84 5.37 3.58
C PRO A 8 5.25 5.02 5.00
N THR A 9 5.67 6.02 5.75
CA THR A 9 6.10 5.88 7.15
C THR A 9 5.39 6.87 8.06
N LEU A 10 5.13 6.44 9.29
CA LEU A 10 4.70 7.28 10.41
C LEU A 10 5.07 6.59 11.72
N ASN A 11 6.12 7.08 12.39
CA ASN A 11 6.64 6.50 13.65
C ASN A 11 6.92 5.00 13.51
N GLU A 12 7.86 4.66 12.62
CA GLU A 12 8.26 3.28 12.29
C GLU A 12 9.76 3.02 12.57
N GLU A 13 10.37 3.77 13.51
CA GLU A 13 11.79 3.66 13.84
C GLU A 13 12.25 2.21 14.10
N LYS A 14 11.40 1.41 14.76
CA LYS A 14 11.70 0.01 15.10
C LYS A 14 11.68 -0.94 13.89
N ASN A 15 11.11 -0.50 12.77
CA ASN A 15 10.89 -1.33 11.60
C ASN A 15 11.81 -0.99 10.42
N ILE A 16 12.24 0.27 10.26
CA ILE A 16 12.93 0.78 9.07
C ILE A 16 14.15 -0.05 8.69
N ILE A 17 15.09 -0.27 9.63
CA ILE A 17 16.34 -0.99 9.34
C ILE A 17 16.07 -2.45 8.99
N LYS A 18 15.19 -3.11 9.74
CA LYS A 18 14.82 -4.51 9.47
C LYS A 18 14.16 -4.67 8.11
N LEU A 19 13.21 -3.78 7.78
CA LEU A 19 12.54 -3.77 6.50
C LEU A 19 13.53 -3.57 5.36
N PHE A 20 14.40 -2.56 5.46
CA PHE A 20 15.44 -2.28 4.49
C PHE A 20 16.32 -3.52 4.23
N ASN A 21 16.80 -4.16 5.31
CA ASN A 21 17.63 -5.36 5.19
C ASN A 21 16.88 -6.52 4.50
N ASN A 22 15.59 -6.70 4.78
CA ASN A 22 14.78 -7.72 4.12
C ASN A 22 14.58 -7.41 2.62
N ILE A 23 14.37 -6.14 2.25
CA ILE A 23 14.30 -5.74 0.84
C ILE A 23 15.65 -6.02 0.15
N LYS A 24 16.76 -5.64 0.76
CA LYS A 24 18.11 -5.85 0.23
C LYS A 24 18.41 -7.34 -0.03
N LYS A 25 17.95 -8.24 0.85
CA LYS A 25 18.09 -9.71 0.68
C LYS A 25 17.42 -10.23 -0.59
N THR A 26 16.42 -9.55 -1.14
CA THR A 26 15.77 -9.97 -2.40
C THR A 26 16.67 -9.82 -3.62
N LYS A 27 17.75 -9.05 -3.55
CA LYS A 27 18.69 -8.73 -4.63
C LYS A 27 18.03 -8.10 -5.87
N ILE A 28 16.81 -7.57 -5.75
CA ILE A 28 16.10 -6.90 -6.83
C ILE A 28 16.64 -5.48 -6.98
N LYS A 29 17.05 -5.10 -8.18
CA LYS A 29 17.48 -3.73 -8.49
C LYS A 29 16.26 -2.80 -8.54
N LEU A 30 16.06 -2.00 -7.49
CA LEU A 30 14.97 -1.03 -7.37
C LEU A 30 15.40 0.18 -6.53
N ASN A 31 14.73 1.30 -6.74
CA ASN A 31 14.85 2.47 -5.88
C ASN A 31 13.81 2.38 -4.76
N ILE A 32 14.14 2.85 -3.57
CA ILE A 32 13.23 2.95 -2.43
C ILE A 32 12.91 4.42 -2.20
N LEU A 33 11.62 4.75 -2.15
CA LEU A 33 11.12 6.07 -1.79
C LEU A 33 10.34 5.97 -0.47
N PHE A 34 10.93 6.47 0.60
CA PHE A 34 10.21 6.65 1.86
C PHE A 34 9.37 7.92 1.80
N VAL A 35 8.09 7.83 2.15
CA VAL A 35 7.18 8.99 2.23
C VAL A 35 6.74 9.13 3.68
N ASP A 36 7.38 10.02 4.40
CA ASP A 36 7.16 10.18 5.84
C ASP A 36 6.07 11.21 6.15
N ASP A 37 5.05 10.77 6.87
CA ASP A 37 3.87 11.55 7.22
C ASP A 37 4.06 12.36 8.52
N ASN A 38 5.24 13.02 8.65
CA ASN A 38 5.64 13.82 9.79
C ASN A 38 5.81 12.98 11.06
N SER A 39 6.72 12.01 11.02
CA SER A 39 7.10 11.20 12.19
C SER A 39 7.74 12.05 13.28
N SER A 40 7.40 11.76 14.54
CA SER A 40 7.94 12.41 15.74
C SER A 40 9.02 11.59 16.44
N ASP A 41 9.27 10.36 16.00
CA ASP A 41 10.33 9.47 16.52
C ASP A 41 11.61 9.54 15.65
N GLN A 42 12.51 8.57 15.76
CA GLN A 42 13.77 8.54 15.00
C GLN A 42 13.61 8.11 13.54
N THR A 43 12.37 7.88 13.02
CA THR A 43 12.11 7.38 11.67
C THR A 43 12.82 8.21 10.60
N GLN A 44 12.69 9.54 10.63
CA GLN A 44 13.31 10.43 9.64
C GLN A 44 14.83 10.37 9.67
N LYS A 45 15.44 10.35 10.86
CA LYS A 45 16.90 10.25 11.02
C LYS A 45 17.44 8.94 10.46
N LEU A 46 16.74 7.82 10.69
CA LEU A 46 17.11 6.52 10.13
C LEU A 46 17.00 6.50 8.60
N ILE A 47 15.99 7.15 8.02
CA ILE A 47 15.82 7.28 6.57
C ILE A 47 16.98 8.11 5.97
N ILE A 48 17.34 9.24 6.60
CA ILE A 48 18.50 10.06 6.18
C ILE A 48 19.79 9.24 6.24
N PHE A 49 20.01 8.51 7.32
CA PHE A 49 21.17 7.61 7.45
C PHE A 49 21.24 6.60 6.30
N LEU A 50 20.13 5.95 5.96
CA LEU A 50 20.07 5.02 4.83
C LEU A 50 20.32 5.73 3.49
N LYS A 51 19.77 6.93 3.28
CA LYS A 51 19.97 7.72 2.06
C LYS A 51 21.45 8.08 1.88
N ASN A 52 22.15 8.48 2.95
CA ASN A 52 23.56 8.83 2.87
C ASN A 52 24.45 7.61 2.52
N LYS A 53 24.01 6.42 2.93
CA LYS A 53 24.74 5.17 2.68
C LYS A 53 24.42 4.52 1.34
N TYR A 54 23.23 4.75 0.77
CA TYR A 54 22.74 4.06 -0.42
C TYR A 54 22.09 5.04 -1.41
N ASN A 55 22.68 5.20 -2.58
CA ASN A 55 22.24 6.15 -3.61
C ASN A 55 20.86 5.86 -4.23
N TYR A 56 20.38 4.60 -4.12
CA TYR A 56 19.07 4.16 -4.59
C TYR A 56 17.93 4.39 -3.58
N ILE A 57 18.22 5.03 -2.43
CA ILE A 57 17.21 5.45 -1.46
C ILE A 57 16.92 6.93 -1.66
N ASP A 58 15.65 7.29 -1.57
CA ASP A 58 15.18 8.67 -1.60
C ASP A 58 14.05 8.85 -0.56
N TYR A 59 13.70 10.08 -0.26
CA TYR A 59 12.64 10.37 0.69
C TYR A 59 11.82 11.60 0.32
N LEU A 60 10.61 11.65 0.86
CA LEU A 60 9.72 12.80 0.86
C LEU A 60 9.20 13.01 2.29
N PHE A 61 9.73 14.00 3.00
CA PHE A 61 9.24 14.36 4.33
C PHE A 61 8.12 15.39 4.22
N ARG A 62 6.97 15.06 4.77
CA ARG A 62 5.78 15.91 4.75
C ARG A 62 5.77 16.83 5.97
N LYS A 63 5.35 18.10 5.77
CA LYS A 63 5.32 19.10 6.85
C LYS A 63 4.25 18.83 7.91
N LYS A 64 3.21 18.07 7.58
CA LYS A 64 2.11 17.71 8.49
C LYS A 64 1.55 16.33 8.16
N LYS A 65 0.99 15.67 9.17
CA LYS A 65 0.27 14.40 8.99
C LYS A 65 -1.04 14.66 8.26
N ILE A 66 -1.25 14.00 7.11
CA ILE A 66 -2.47 14.12 6.30
C ILE A 66 -3.17 12.76 6.16
N GLY A 67 -2.44 11.65 6.27
CA GLY A 67 -2.97 10.29 6.19
C GLY A 67 -2.25 9.42 5.18
N ILE A 68 -2.40 8.11 5.35
CA ILE A 68 -1.67 7.10 4.57
C ILE A 68 -2.01 7.15 3.08
N GLY A 69 -3.28 7.32 2.72
CA GLY A 69 -3.70 7.43 1.32
C GLY A 69 -3.09 8.64 0.62
N SER A 70 -3.01 9.80 1.33
CA SER A 70 -2.35 10.99 0.83
C SER A 70 -0.84 10.77 0.66
N ALA A 71 -0.17 10.07 1.59
CA ALA A 71 1.25 9.73 1.47
C ALA A 71 1.53 8.86 0.24
N HIS A 72 0.68 7.86 -0.02
CA HIS A 72 0.75 7.06 -1.25
C HIS A 72 0.59 7.93 -2.50
N LYS A 73 -0.40 8.82 -2.53
CA LYS A 73 -0.64 9.72 -3.67
C LYS A 73 0.57 10.61 -3.96
N ASP A 74 1.20 11.20 -2.94
CA ASP A 74 2.36 12.05 -3.10
C ASP A 74 3.58 11.27 -3.61
N GLY A 75 3.83 10.07 -3.06
CA GLY A 75 4.89 9.18 -3.54
C GLY A 75 4.66 8.75 -5.00
N ILE A 76 3.44 8.40 -5.38
CA ILE A 76 3.08 8.03 -6.75
C ILE A 76 3.28 9.21 -7.69
N LYS A 77 2.79 10.41 -7.36
CA LYS A 77 3.03 11.63 -8.17
C LYS A 77 4.51 11.87 -8.41
N LEU A 78 5.34 11.73 -7.37
CA LEU A 78 6.78 11.91 -7.49
C LEU A 78 7.40 10.86 -8.41
N CYS A 79 6.94 9.61 -8.35
CA CYS A 79 7.42 8.54 -9.24
C CYS A 79 7.07 8.83 -10.72
N TYR A 80 5.87 9.30 -11.03
CA TYR A 80 5.52 9.72 -12.40
C TYR A 80 6.39 10.90 -12.85
N LYS A 81 6.59 11.92 -12.00
CA LYS A 81 7.47 13.06 -12.30
C LYS A 81 8.91 12.62 -12.58
N LYS A 82 9.43 11.66 -11.82
CA LYS A 82 10.79 11.09 -11.98
C LYS A 82 10.88 10.01 -13.08
N LYS A 83 9.80 9.78 -13.84
CA LYS A 83 9.71 8.83 -14.95
C LYS A 83 10.15 7.41 -14.55
N TYR A 84 9.64 6.90 -13.44
CA TYR A 84 9.76 5.49 -13.09
C TYR A 84 8.86 4.65 -13.99
N ASP A 85 9.34 3.48 -14.43
CA ASP A 85 8.57 2.57 -15.29
C ASP A 85 7.56 1.76 -14.48
N LEU A 86 7.97 1.28 -13.29
CA LEU A 86 7.19 0.41 -12.43
C LEU A 86 7.13 0.99 -11.01
N ILE A 87 5.94 1.06 -10.46
CA ILE A 87 5.69 1.47 -9.08
C ILE A 87 5.22 0.26 -8.28
N ILE A 88 5.82 0.07 -7.11
CA ILE A 88 5.37 -0.88 -6.10
C ILE A 88 5.11 -0.07 -4.82
N THR A 89 4.04 -0.39 -4.11
CA THR A 89 3.73 0.21 -2.80
C THR A 89 3.74 -0.86 -1.72
N MET A 90 4.24 -0.55 -0.53
CA MET A 90 4.36 -1.50 0.57
C MET A 90 4.34 -0.78 1.93
N ASP A 91 3.72 -1.38 2.96
CA ASP A 91 3.75 -0.83 4.33
C ASP A 91 5.13 -1.03 4.98
N ALA A 92 5.47 -0.12 5.93
CA ALA A 92 6.74 -0.16 6.65
C ALA A 92 6.77 -1.13 7.84
N ASP A 93 5.62 -1.64 8.28
CA ASP A 93 5.45 -2.34 9.57
C ASP A 93 5.84 -3.82 9.58
N GLY A 94 6.36 -4.32 8.46
CA GLY A 94 6.80 -5.71 8.31
C GLY A 94 5.69 -6.73 8.07
N THR A 95 4.43 -6.29 7.91
CA THR A 95 3.32 -7.20 7.54
C THR A 95 3.42 -7.66 6.09
N HIS A 96 4.03 -6.86 5.23
CA HIS A 96 4.27 -7.16 3.82
C HIS A 96 5.68 -7.75 3.63
N ASP A 97 5.76 -9.02 3.22
CA ASP A 97 7.02 -9.71 3.01
C ASP A 97 7.63 -9.36 1.64
N PRO A 98 8.86 -8.82 1.57
CA PRO A 98 9.55 -8.50 0.31
C PRO A 98 9.77 -9.69 -0.63
N LYS A 99 9.68 -10.93 -0.16
CA LYS A 99 9.81 -12.13 -1.03
C LYS A 99 8.81 -12.15 -2.18
N TYR A 100 7.66 -11.47 -2.05
CA TYR A 100 6.65 -11.41 -3.10
C TYR A 100 6.97 -10.39 -4.22
N LEU A 101 7.96 -9.49 -4.03
CA LEU A 101 8.32 -8.45 -5.00
C LEU A 101 8.59 -9.01 -6.39
N LYS A 102 9.41 -10.06 -6.51
CA LYS A 102 9.73 -10.69 -7.80
C LYS A 102 8.46 -11.16 -8.51
N LYS A 103 7.56 -11.83 -7.79
CA LYS A 103 6.31 -12.33 -8.35
C LYS A 103 5.39 -11.20 -8.81
N MET A 104 5.33 -10.09 -8.05
CA MET A 104 4.53 -8.92 -8.41
C MET A 104 5.06 -8.26 -9.69
N ILE A 105 6.36 -8.08 -9.80
CA ILE A 105 7.04 -7.52 -10.98
C ILE A 105 6.74 -8.37 -12.22
N THR A 106 6.89 -9.70 -12.12
CA THR A 106 6.59 -10.62 -13.22
C THR A 106 5.11 -10.56 -13.63
N LYS A 107 4.17 -10.53 -12.68
CA LYS A 107 2.74 -10.48 -13.02
C LYS A 107 2.31 -9.12 -13.60
N ALA A 108 2.99 -8.03 -13.24
CA ALA A 108 2.73 -6.71 -13.81
C ALA A 108 3.03 -6.60 -15.31
N THR A 109 3.84 -7.50 -15.89
CA THR A 109 4.07 -7.52 -17.35
C THR A 109 2.79 -7.87 -18.10
N THR A 110 1.98 -8.79 -17.55
CA THR A 110 0.74 -9.29 -18.16
C THR A 110 -0.48 -8.45 -17.78
N TYR A 111 -0.61 -8.12 -16.49
CA TYR A 111 -1.77 -7.41 -15.96
C TYR A 111 -1.45 -5.94 -15.70
N ASP A 112 -2.47 -5.09 -15.66
CA ASP A 112 -2.29 -3.65 -15.46
C ASP A 112 -2.07 -3.30 -13.99
N TYR A 113 -2.78 -3.96 -13.09
CA TYR A 113 -2.76 -3.69 -11.66
C TYR A 113 -2.66 -4.97 -10.84
N ILE A 114 -1.56 -5.09 -10.10
CA ILE A 114 -1.32 -6.23 -9.21
C ILE A 114 -1.62 -5.80 -7.79
N ILE A 115 -2.42 -6.61 -7.10
CA ILE A 115 -2.70 -6.48 -5.67
C ILE A 115 -2.34 -7.78 -4.97
N THR A 116 -1.96 -7.69 -3.70
CA THR A 116 -1.80 -8.88 -2.87
C THR A 116 -3.11 -9.19 -2.15
N SER A 117 -3.40 -10.48 -1.96
CA SER A 117 -4.67 -10.91 -1.37
C SER A 117 -4.46 -11.88 -0.22
N ARG A 118 -5.17 -11.61 0.87
CA ARG A 118 -5.27 -12.48 2.06
C ARG A 118 -6.46 -13.42 2.01
N TYR A 119 -7.29 -13.35 0.94
CA TYR A 119 -8.54 -14.10 0.82
C TYR A 119 -8.49 -15.21 -0.23
N LYS A 120 -7.50 -15.21 -1.13
CA LYS A 120 -7.38 -16.19 -2.23
C LYS A 120 -7.05 -17.62 -1.77
N ARG A 121 -6.58 -17.79 -0.53
CA ARG A 121 -6.31 -19.09 0.10
C ARG A 121 -6.70 -19.02 1.57
N LYS A 122 -6.96 -20.19 2.18
CA LYS A 122 -7.21 -20.29 3.63
C LYS A 122 -5.93 -19.97 4.42
N ASN A 123 -6.06 -19.53 5.65
CA ASN A 123 -4.99 -19.35 6.65
C ASN A 123 -3.87 -18.36 6.25
N LEU A 124 -4.18 -17.34 5.44
CA LEU A 124 -3.20 -16.33 5.05
C LEU A 124 -3.01 -15.21 6.10
N LEU A 125 -3.88 -15.11 7.12
CA LEU A 125 -3.74 -14.20 8.26
C LEU A 125 -3.07 -14.95 9.43
N VAL A 126 -1.73 -14.90 9.47
CA VAL A 126 -0.92 -15.62 10.45
C VAL A 126 -0.78 -14.79 11.73
N ASP A 127 -1.01 -15.40 12.89
CA ASP A 127 -0.93 -14.80 14.23
C ASP A 127 -1.87 -13.58 14.44
N TRP A 128 -2.91 -13.44 13.62
CA TRP A 128 -3.89 -12.37 13.80
C TRP A 128 -4.88 -12.71 14.90
N PRO A 129 -5.16 -11.77 15.84
CA PRO A 129 -6.23 -11.93 16.82
C PRO A 129 -7.58 -12.18 16.15
N LEU A 130 -8.40 -13.08 16.71
CA LEU A 130 -9.67 -13.49 16.13
C LEU A 130 -10.57 -12.28 15.82
N PHE A 131 -10.71 -11.34 16.75
CA PHE A 131 -11.48 -10.11 16.55
C PHE A 131 -11.01 -9.31 15.33
N ARG A 132 -9.69 -9.19 15.11
CA ARG A 132 -9.15 -8.51 13.93
C ARG A 132 -9.39 -9.26 12.63
N LYS A 133 -9.37 -10.61 12.69
CA LYS A 133 -9.77 -11.45 11.53
C LYS A 133 -11.23 -11.17 11.18
N MET A 134 -12.14 -11.18 12.16
CA MET A 134 -13.57 -10.90 11.96
C MET A 134 -13.79 -9.52 11.32
N LEU A 135 -13.19 -8.46 11.86
CA LEU A 135 -13.29 -7.11 11.29
C LEU A 135 -12.75 -7.04 9.85
N THR A 136 -11.68 -7.78 9.57
CA THR A 136 -11.07 -7.82 8.23
C THR A 136 -11.99 -8.51 7.23
N TYR A 137 -12.61 -9.63 7.60
CA TYR A 137 -13.59 -10.33 6.75
C TYR A 137 -14.89 -9.55 6.60
N ALA A 138 -15.41 -8.95 7.67
CA ALA A 138 -16.60 -8.11 7.61
C ALA A 138 -16.43 -6.93 6.64
N ARG A 139 -15.28 -6.22 6.73
CA ARG A 139 -14.96 -5.15 5.79
C ARG A 139 -14.90 -5.65 4.34
N HIS A 140 -14.26 -6.78 4.09
CA HIS A 140 -14.19 -7.36 2.74
C HIS A 140 -15.57 -7.70 2.21
N PHE A 141 -16.43 -8.28 3.04
CA PHE A 141 -17.82 -8.59 2.71
C PHE A 141 -18.62 -7.33 2.35
N LEU A 142 -18.51 -6.27 3.15
CA LEU A 142 -19.19 -4.99 2.89
C LEU A 142 -18.70 -4.36 1.57
N VAL A 143 -17.41 -4.35 1.31
CA VAL A 143 -16.86 -3.85 0.03
C VAL A 143 -17.37 -4.68 -1.14
N LYS A 144 -17.49 -6.00 -0.98
CA LYS A 144 -18.04 -6.89 -2.01
C LYS A 144 -19.51 -6.57 -2.30
N ILE A 145 -20.36 -6.40 -1.27
CA ILE A 145 -21.78 -6.08 -1.43
C ILE A 145 -21.96 -4.70 -2.06
N PHE A 146 -21.40 -3.65 -1.43
CA PHE A 146 -21.67 -2.27 -1.83
C PHE A 146 -20.98 -1.86 -3.14
N LEU A 147 -19.80 -2.39 -3.43
CA LEU A 147 -19.04 -2.00 -4.62
C LEU A 147 -18.91 -3.10 -5.68
N GLY A 148 -19.48 -4.28 -5.44
CA GLY A 148 -19.39 -5.41 -6.36
C GLY A 148 -17.94 -5.87 -6.58
N MET A 149 -17.05 -5.73 -5.58
CA MET A 149 -15.64 -6.08 -5.68
C MET A 149 -15.29 -7.31 -4.86
N SER A 150 -14.87 -8.38 -5.50
CA SER A 150 -14.37 -9.59 -4.84
C SER A 150 -12.87 -9.56 -4.53
N TYR A 151 -12.18 -8.47 -4.92
CA TYR A 151 -10.73 -8.30 -4.71
C TYR A 151 -10.40 -7.96 -3.25
N ASP A 152 -9.17 -8.27 -2.81
CA ASP A 152 -8.60 -7.72 -1.58
C ASP A 152 -8.25 -6.25 -1.78
N ALA A 153 -9.27 -5.41 -1.79
CA ALA A 153 -9.14 -4.00 -2.13
C ALA A 153 -8.45 -3.16 -1.03
N SER A 154 -8.26 -3.70 0.18
CA SER A 154 -7.82 -2.91 1.34
C SER A 154 -6.33 -2.98 1.65
N GLY A 155 -5.58 -3.82 0.95
CA GLY A 155 -4.13 -3.95 1.13
C GLY A 155 -3.36 -2.82 0.44
N ALA A 156 -2.23 -2.42 1.01
CA ALA A 156 -1.33 -1.42 0.44
C ALA A 156 -0.25 -2.01 -0.48
N TYR A 157 -0.07 -3.32 -0.50
CA TYR A 157 0.97 -3.97 -1.29
C TYR A 157 0.49 -4.18 -2.73
N ARG A 158 0.92 -3.28 -3.62
CA ARG A 158 0.42 -3.15 -5.00
C ARG A 158 1.57 -2.92 -5.97
N CYS A 159 1.35 -3.25 -7.25
CA CYS A 159 2.35 -3.06 -8.30
C CYS A 159 1.68 -2.76 -9.64
N PHE A 160 2.21 -1.78 -10.38
CA PHE A 160 1.70 -1.41 -11.70
C PHE A 160 2.75 -0.64 -12.52
N PHE A 161 2.66 -0.74 -13.84
CA PHE A 161 3.45 0.08 -14.75
C PHE A 161 2.81 1.46 -14.94
N THR A 162 3.64 2.53 -14.91
CA THR A 162 3.18 3.90 -15.10
C THR A 162 2.63 4.15 -16.50
N LYS A 163 3.11 3.42 -17.51
CA LYS A 163 2.59 3.48 -18.88
C LYS A 163 1.22 2.80 -19.04
N LYS A 164 0.87 1.86 -18.17
CA LYS A 164 -0.42 1.15 -18.22
C LYS A 164 -1.50 1.90 -17.45
N ILE A 165 -1.23 2.38 -16.24
CA ILE A 165 -2.18 3.10 -15.39
C ILE A 165 -1.93 4.61 -15.52
N LYS A 166 -2.96 5.37 -15.85
CA LYS A 166 -2.84 6.83 -15.96
C LYS A 166 -2.82 7.48 -14.58
N LEU A 167 -1.93 8.46 -14.36
CA LEU A 167 -1.84 9.18 -13.08
C LEU A 167 -3.18 9.80 -12.67
N LYS A 168 -3.94 10.36 -13.63
CA LYS A 168 -5.25 10.97 -13.37
C LYS A 168 -6.25 9.98 -12.74
N ASP A 169 -6.20 8.71 -13.13
CA ASP A 169 -7.11 7.69 -12.60
C ASP A 169 -6.75 7.31 -11.15
N ILE A 170 -5.47 7.31 -10.81
CA ILE A 170 -5.01 7.14 -9.43
C ILE A 170 -5.40 8.34 -8.56
N MET A 171 -5.23 9.56 -9.09
CA MET A 171 -5.55 10.79 -8.38
C MET A 171 -7.06 11.05 -8.25
N ALA A 172 -7.90 10.33 -8.99
CA ALA A 172 -9.35 10.37 -8.84
C ALA A 172 -9.82 9.80 -7.48
N ALA A 173 -8.99 8.98 -6.81
CA ALA A 173 -9.25 8.56 -5.43
C ALA A 173 -9.13 9.75 -4.47
N LYS A 174 -10.26 10.15 -3.87
CA LYS A 174 -10.39 11.36 -3.04
C LYS A 174 -9.95 11.14 -1.60
N ASN A 175 -10.11 9.91 -1.08
CA ASN A 175 -9.80 9.62 0.31
C ASN A 175 -8.30 9.75 0.59
N ASN A 176 -7.96 10.32 1.76
CA ASN A 176 -6.58 10.53 2.20
C ASN A 176 -6.10 9.50 3.22
N ASP A 177 -7.01 8.67 3.72
CA ASP A 177 -6.76 7.66 4.75
C ASP A 177 -6.89 6.23 4.19
N TYR A 178 -7.26 5.29 5.04
CA TYR A 178 -7.34 3.85 4.73
C TYR A 178 -8.37 3.49 3.64
N ALA A 179 -9.41 4.31 3.46
CA ALA A 179 -10.38 4.10 2.39
C ALA A 179 -9.80 4.31 0.99
N PHE A 180 -8.70 5.04 0.85
CA PHE A 180 -7.95 5.20 -0.40
C PHE A 180 -7.72 3.88 -1.13
N PHE A 181 -7.37 2.82 -0.40
CA PHE A 181 -6.97 1.56 -1.03
C PHE A 181 -8.13 0.88 -1.76
N TRP A 182 -9.29 0.76 -1.15
CA TRP A 182 -10.44 0.16 -1.81
C TRP A 182 -11.11 1.10 -2.82
N GLU A 183 -11.08 2.42 -2.57
CA GLU A 183 -11.54 3.42 -3.53
C GLU A 183 -10.71 3.37 -4.82
N LEU A 184 -9.38 3.36 -4.70
CA LEU A 184 -8.49 3.23 -5.85
C LEU A 184 -8.76 1.93 -6.62
N THR A 185 -8.90 0.78 -5.92
CA THR A 185 -9.20 -0.50 -6.58
C THR A 185 -10.55 -0.44 -7.31
N TYR A 186 -11.54 0.23 -6.73
CA TYR A 186 -12.84 0.46 -7.34
C TYR A 186 -12.73 1.29 -8.63
N ILE A 187 -11.97 2.38 -8.61
CA ILE A 187 -11.71 3.22 -9.78
C ILE A 187 -11.01 2.41 -10.87
N ILE A 188 -9.96 1.67 -10.52
CA ILE A 188 -9.19 0.83 -11.45
C ILE A 188 -10.10 -0.23 -12.09
N LYS A 189 -10.96 -0.88 -11.31
CA LYS A 189 -11.96 -1.84 -11.84
C LYS A 189 -12.93 -1.17 -12.82
N ASN A 190 -13.50 -0.01 -12.47
CA ASN A 190 -14.49 0.68 -13.30
C ASN A 190 -13.89 1.30 -14.56
N LYS A 191 -12.57 1.46 -14.62
CA LYS A 191 -11.82 1.88 -15.81
C LYS A 191 -11.40 0.68 -16.68
N ASN A 192 -11.87 -0.54 -16.35
CA ASN A 192 -11.62 -1.79 -17.07
C ASN A 192 -10.12 -2.16 -17.15
N TYR A 193 -9.29 -1.71 -16.17
CA TYR A 193 -7.94 -2.20 -16.06
C TYR A 193 -7.95 -3.66 -15.57
N SER A 194 -7.07 -4.48 -16.14
CA SER A 194 -6.92 -5.87 -15.73
C SER A 194 -6.25 -5.97 -14.35
N ILE A 195 -6.97 -6.57 -13.37
CA ILE A 195 -6.49 -6.73 -11.99
C ILE A 195 -6.12 -8.19 -11.74
N HIS A 196 -4.94 -8.41 -11.17
CA HIS A 196 -4.50 -9.75 -10.73
C HIS A 196 -4.18 -9.76 -9.24
N GLU A 197 -4.71 -10.79 -8.54
CA GLU A 197 -4.45 -11.00 -7.12
C GLU A 197 -3.38 -12.06 -6.89
N ILE A 198 -2.38 -11.72 -6.07
CA ILE A 198 -1.35 -12.66 -5.62
C ILE A 198 -1.66 -13.06 -4.17
N PRO A 199 -1.92 -14.35 -3.87
CA PRO A 199 -2.09 -14.79 -2.50
C PRO A 199 -0.79 -14.58 -1.70
N VAL A 200 -0.90 -13.90 -0.55
CA VAL A 200 0.22 -13.62 0.34
C VAL A 200 -0.15 -13.91 1.79
N GLN A 201 0.79 -14.44 2.54
CA GLN A 201 0.68 -14.50 3.99
C GLN A 201 0.93 -13.12 4.58
N LEU A 202 0.01 -12.66 5.42
CA LEU A 202 0.18 -11.46 6.23
C LEU A 202 0.40 -11.90 7.68
N VAL A 203 1.62 -11.76 8.14
CA VAL A 203 1.96 -11.99 9.54
C VAL A 203 1.54 -10.77 10.36
N TYR A 204 0.90 -11.00 11.51
CA TYR A 204 0.56 -9.90 12.40
C TYR A 204 1.84 -9.13 12.81
N ARG A 205 1.75 -7.79 12.85
CA ARG A 205 2.90 -6.96 13.21
C ARG A 205 3.45 -7.32 14.58
N LYS A 206 4.77 -7.48 14.67
CA LYS A 206 5.47 -7.84 15.92
C LYS A 206 5.96 -6.60 16.68
N LEU A 207 6.22 -5.50 15.98
CA LEU A 207 6.80 -4.27 16.55
C LEU A 207 5.92 -3.06 16.25
N GLY A 208 5.93 -2.08 17.15
CA GLY A 208 5.16 -0.85 17.03
C GLY A 208 3.67 -1.02 17.32
N LYS A 209 2.94 0.09 17.28
CA LYS A 209 1.48 0.13 17.51
C LYS A 209 0.72 0.37 16.20
N SER A 210 -0.45 -0.25 16.06
CA SER A 210 -1.34 0.00 14.93
C SER A 210 -1.75 1.47 14.87
N LYS A 211 -1.56 2.10 13.73
CA LYS A 211 -1.99 3.49 13.51
C LYS A 211 -3.49 3.57 13.17
N MET A 212 -4.11 2.44 12.80
CA MET A 212 -5.56 2.38 12.56
C MET A 212 -6.33 2.37 13.89
N LYS A 213 -7.16 3.39 14.09
CA LYS A 213 -8.08 3.55 15.23
C LYS A 213 -9.51 3.22 14.81
N ILE A 214 -10.41 2.95 15.76
CA ILE A 214 -11.83 2.66 15.51
C ILE A 214 -12.50 3.75 14.67
N ARG A 215 -12.17 5.02 14.91
CA ARG A 215 -12.66 6.15 14.10
C ARG A 215 -12.38 6.00 12.61
N HIS A 216 -11.22 5.43 12.22
CA HIS A 216 -10.88 5.23 10.80
C HIS A 216 -11.77 4.16 10.17
N ILE A 217 -12.16 3.13 10.96
CA ILE A 217 -13.12 2.11 10.51
C ILE A 217 -14.47 2.76 10.25
N PHE A 218 -14.98 3.54 11.22
CA PHE A 218 -16.25 4.26 11.11
C PHE A 218 -16.28 5.20 9.90
N PHE A 219 -15.27 6.08 9.74
CA PHE A 219 -15.20 6.98 8.58
C PHE A 219 -15.06 6.23 7.25
N SER A 220 -14.36 5.10 7.24
CA SER A 220 -14.26 4.27 6.03
C SER A 220 -15.61 3.66 5.66
N LEU A 221 -16.44 3.27 6.61
CA LEU A 221 -17.79 2.76 6.37
C LEU A 221 -18.75 3.85 5.88
N LEU A 222 -18.72 5.03 6.51
CA LEU A 222 -19.49 6.20 6.03
C LEU A 222 -19.10 6.57 4.59
N TYR A 223 -17.81 6.54 4.30
CA TYR A 223 -17.32 6.83 2.95
C TYR A 223 -17.75 5.76 1.94
N LEU A 224 -17.77 4.49 2.35
CA LEU A 224 -18.26 3.39 1.52
C LEU A 224 -19.76 3.59 1.18
N TYR A 225 -20.57 3.93 2.18
CA TYR A 225 -21.98 4.25 1.98
C TYR A 225 -22.19 5.45 1.03
N LYS A 226 -21.40 6.52 1.21
CA LYS A 226 -21.44 7.69 0.33
C LYS A 226 -21.17 7.33 -1.14
N ILE A 227 -20.15 6.50 -1.40
CA ILE A 227 -19.84 6.07 -2.78
C ILE A 227 -20.95 5.16 -3.33
N PHE A 228 -21.52 4.30 -2.49
CA PHE A 228 -22.65 3.45 -2.89
C PHE A 228 -23.86 4.29 -3.27
N SER A 229 -24.29 5.23 -2.42
CA SER A 229 -25.46 6.09 -2.66
C SER A 229 -25.30 7.06 -3.85
N SER A 230 -24.08 7.40 -4.23
CA SER A 230 -23.84 8.25 -5.41
C SER A 230 -23.89 7.48 -6.73
N LYS A 231 -24.12 6.17 -6.72
CA LYS A 231 -24.31 5.32 -7.91
C LYS A 231 -25.77 5.15 -8.31
N ASN A 232 -26.65 5.26 -7.33
CA ASN A 232 -28.12 5.22 -7.50
C ASN A 232 -28.63 6.65 -7.72
#